data_7404713f013599f96fd83bd01032ef05
#
_entry.id   7404713f013599f96fd83bd01032ef05
#
_cell.length_a   1.000
_cell.length_b   1.000
_cell.length_c   1.000
_cell.angle_alpha   90.00
_cell.angle_beta   90.00
_cell.angle_gamma   90.00
#
_symmetry.space_group_name_H-M   'P 1'
#
loop_
_entity.id
_entity.type
_entity.pdbx_description
1 polymer ?
#
loop_
_entity_poly.entity_id
_entity_poly.type
_entity_poly.pdbx_seq_one_letter_code
_entity_poly.pdbx_strand_id
1 'polypeptide(L)'
;MTAFRSYPILGAALAQLVALAVMIALRLLLAGLLDPSALFWTGLAAQCVAAAAVTRLIGLPVWWVWIGLAFPAAMSLAFHAGELPAWPFGVAFVLLYLVFSNTARERVPLYLSNRQTTEALLAMMRQRGGSRFTDLGSGLGGVVRRIDGEGRVARGVESAPMVWLLSVLLSKIEGRGRIVRQDIWAADISAEDIVYAFLSPEPMPALYEKARREMKPGSLLVSNSFAVPGVEADEIWELPDRRKTRLYLYEMKGEAAPA
;
A
#
# COMPACT_ATOMS: atom_id res chain seq x y z
N MET A 1 13.56 5.02 24.59
CA MET A 1 12.72 4.02 23.87
C MET A 1 12.00 4.59 22.63
N THR A 2 12.05 5.87 22.35
CA THR A 2 11.36 6.52 21.20
C THR A 2 12.15 6.53 19.89
N ALA A 3 13.48 6.49 19.92
CA ALA A 3 14.33 6.58 18.72
C ALA A 3 14.15 5.40 17.73
N PHE A 4 14.00 4.17 18.21
CA PHE A 4 13.81 3.00 17.33
C PHE A 4 12.42 2.92 16.69
N ARG A 5 11.42 3.63 17.22
CA ARG A 5 10.10 3.74 16.56
C ARG A 5 10.16 4.65 15.33
N SER A 6 11.01 5.68 15.35
CA SER A 6 11.22 6.57 14.20
C SER A 6 12.10 5.93 13.11
N TYR A 7 13.02 5.05 13.50
CA TYR A 7 13.93 4.35 12.57
C TYR A 7 13.95 2.84 12.86
N PRO A 8 12.87 2.09 12.55
CA PRO A 8 12.74 0.67 12.91
C PRO A 8 13.86 -0.21 12.38
N ILE A 9 14.42 0.13 11.21
CA ILE A 9 15.51 -0.63 10.59
C ILE A 9 16.81 -0.61 11.43
N LEU A 10 17.10 0.51 12.12
CA LEU A 10 18.24 0.59 13.01
C LEU A 10 18.06 -0.30 14.24
N GLY A 11 16.84 -0.36 14.77
CA GLY A 11 16.49 -1.28 15.84
C GLY A 11 16.60 -2.74 15.42
N ALA A 12 16.13 -3.08 14.21
CA ALA A 12 16.25 -4.43 13.66
C ALA A 12 17.73 -4.82 13.43
N ALA A 13 18.54 -3.92 12.88
CA ALA A 13 19.98 -4.15 12.69
C ALA A 13 20.70 -4.39 14.04
N LEU A 14 20.38 -3.58 15.06
CA LEU A 14 20.92 -3.77 16.41
C LEU A 14 20.52 -5.15 16.97
N ALA A 15 19.27 -5.55 16.80
CA ALA A 15 18.79 -6.86 17.24
C ALA A 15 19.57 -8.01 16.58
N GLN A 16 19.89 -7.91 15.30
CA GLN A 16 20.69 -8.90 14.57
C GLN A 16 22.14 -8.93 15.05
N LEU A 17 22.75 -7.78 15.32
CA LEU A 17 24.12 -7.72 15.87
C LEU A 17 24.21 -8.35 17.26
N VAL A 18 23.25 -8.06 18.14
CA VAL A 18 23.18 -8.68 19.48
C VAL A 18 22.96 -10.19 19.35
N ALA A 19 22.05 -10.63 18.49
CA ALA A 19 21.80 -12.03 18.24
C ALA A 19 23.03 -12.78 17.70
N LEU A 20 23.79 -12.14 16.80
CA LEU A 20 25.06 -12.67 16.29
C LEU A 20 26.10 -12.84 17.43
N ALA A 21 26.21 -11.84 18.30
CA ALA A 21 27.11 -11.91 19.45
C ALA A 21 26.72 -13.04 20.41
N VAL A 22 25.42 -13.23 20.68
CA VAL A 22 24.89 -14.35 21.47
C VAL A 22 25.24 -15.70 20.83
N MET A 23 25.04 -15.83 19.52
CA MET A 23 25.38 -17.06 18.78
C MET A 23 26.88 -17.36 18.87
N ILE A 24 27.74 -16.36 18.67
CA ILE A 24 29.19 -16.53 18.76
C ILE A 24 29.61 -16.97 20.17
N ALA A 25 29.11 -16.29 21.21
CA ALA A 25 29.41 -16.63 22.61
C ALA A 25 28.98 -18.07 22.94
N LEU A 26 27.76 -18.47 22.51
CA LEU A 26 27.27 -19.82 22.73
C LEU A 26 28.12 -20.86 22.01
N ARG A 27 28.52 -20.61 20.78
CA ARG A 27 29.43 -21.51 20.03
C ARG A 27 30.79 -21.67 20.71
N LEU A 28 31.36 -20.61 21.25
CA LEU A 28 32.63 -20.67 21.98
C LEU A 28 32.49 -21.47 23.30
N LEU A 29 31.38 -21.31 24.01
CA LEU A 29 31.11 -22.06 25.26
C LEU A 29 30.85 -23.54 25.02
N LEU A 30 30.20 -23.90 23.92
CA LEU A 30 29.84 -25.28 23.61
C LEU A 30 30.87 -25.97 22.67
N ALA A 31 31.91 -25.25 22.23
CA ALA A 31 32.98 -25.83 21.43
C ALA A 31 33.66 -26.95 22.21
N GLY A 32 33.67 -28.15 21.65
CA GLY A 32 34.23 -29.35 22.30
C GLY A 32 33.24 -30.15 23.16
N LEU A 33 32.01 -29.63 23.42
CA LEU A 33 30.92 -30.35 24.09
C LEU A 33 29.93 -30.97 23.12
N LEU A 34 29.76 -30.34 21.94
CA LEU A 34 28.81 -30.75 20.90
C LEU A 34 29.56 -31.09 19.62
N ASP A 35 29.03 -32.02 18.84
CA ASP A 35 29.48 -32.25 17.46
C ASP A 35 29.20 -31.02 16.57
N PRO A 36 29.91 -30.89 15.42
CA PRO A 36 29.78 -29.72 14.56
C PRO A 36 28.37 -29.44 14.06
N SER A 37 27.56 -30.48 13.82
CA SER A 37 26.19 -30.33 13.35
C SER A 37 25.26 -29.82 14.47
N ALA A 38 25.35 -30.43 15.66
CA ALA A 38 24.60 -29.98 16.84
C ALA A 38 24.98 -28.53 17.23
N LEU A 39 26.28 -28.19 17.15
CA LEU A 39 26.77 -26.83 17.42
C LEU A 39 26.22 -25.80 16.41
N PHE A 40 26.12 -26.18 15.14
CA PHE A 40 25.53 -25.33 14.09
C PHE A 40 24.05 -25.06 14.36
N TRP A 41 23.25 -26.11 14.56
CA TRP A 41 21.79 -25.95 14.76
C TRP A 41 21.45 -25.24 16.06
N THR A 42 22.17 -25.52 17.13
CA THR A 42 22.01 -24.85 18.41
C THR A 42 22.34 -23.35 18.31
N GLY A 43 23.45 -23.01 17.64
CA GLY A 43 23.83 -21.63 17.42
C GLY A 43 22.82 -20.88 16.57
N LEU A 44 22.31 -21.49 15.49
CA LEU A 44 21.30 -20.89 14.61
C LEU A 44 19.98 -20.67 15.36
N ALA A 45 19.52 -21.66 16.12
CA ALA A 45 18.30 -21.54 16.92
C ALA A 45 18.43 -20.41 17.96
N ALA A 46 19.54 -20.35 18.67
CA ALA A 46 19.82 -19.30 19.64
C ALA A 46 19.83 -17.92 18.98
N GLN A 47 20.43 -17.78 17.81
CA GLN A 47 20.45 -16.53 17.05
C GLN A 47 19.04 -16.09 16.65
N CYS A 48 18.23 -16.99 16.10
CA CYS A 48 16.83 -16.71 15.74
C CYS A 48 16.01 -16.22 16.93
N VAL A 49 16.09 -16.95 18.06
CA VAL A 49 15.36 -16.61 19.28
C VAL A 49 15.84 -15.29 19.88
N ALA A 50 17.17 -15.08 19.95
CA ALA A 50 17.75 -13.86 20.48
C ALA A 50 17.34 -12.64 19.64
N ALA A 51 17.38 -12.74 18.30
CA ALA A 51 16.95 -11.66 17.39
C ALA A 51 15.47 -11.30 17.63
N ALA A 52 14.59 -12.29 17.72
CA ALA A 52 13.18 -12.08 18.02
C ALA A 52 12.96 -11.44 19.40
N ALA A 53 13.64 -11.94 20.42
CA ALA A 53 13.55 -11.42 21.79
C ALA A 53 14.01 -9.96 21.88
N VAL A 54 15.18 -9.65 21.33
CA VAL A 54 15.71 -8.26 21.33
C VAL A 54 14.78 -7.34 20.56
N THR A 55 14.29 -7.74 19.39
CA THR A 55 13.32 -6.98 18.60
C THR A 55 12.07 -6.64 19.41
N ARG A 56 11.58 -7.60 20.18
CA ARG A 56 10.42 -7.41 21.07
C ARG A 56 10.72 -6.47 22.24
N LEU A 57 11.90 -6.62 22.86
CA LEU A 57 12.33 -5.83 24.01
C LEU A 57 12.55 -4.34 23.67
N ILE A 58 13.08 -4.03 22.47
CA ILE A 58 13.24 -2.64 22.00
C ILE A 58 11.92 -2.00 21.55
N GLY A 59 10.80 -2.74 21.60
CA GLY A 59 9.45 -2.22 21.38
C GLY A 59 9.07 -2.02 19.90
N LEU A 60 9.70 -2.75 18.99
CA LEU A 60 9.29 -2.76 17.57
C LEU A 60 7.93 -3.46 17.39
N PRO A 61 7.16 -3.11 16.35
CA PRO A 61 5.91 -3.78 16.00
C PRO A 61 6.07 -5.31 15.84
N VAL A 62 5.02 -6.07 16.15
CA VAL A 62 5.04 -7.54 16.18
C VAL A 62 5.55 -8.19 14.90
N TRP A 63 5.26 -7.61 13.74
CA TRP A 63 5.72 -8.15 12.46
C TRP A 63 7.25 -8.11 12.29
N TRP A 64 7.97 -7.17 12.95
CA TRP A 64 9.43 -7.14 13.01
C TRP A 64 10.00 -8.31 13.82
N VAL A 65 9.25 -8.83 14.81
CA VAL A 65 9.66 -10.02 15.59
C VAL A 65 9.75 -11.24 14.68
N TRP A 66 8.78 -11.40 13.77
CA TRP A 66 8.80 -12.50 12.79
C TRP A 66 9.95 -12.35 11.79
N ILE A 67 10.25 -11.13 11.35
CA ILE A 67 11.43 -10.86 10.52
C ILE A 67 12.71 -11.19 11.30
N GLY A 68 12.81 -10.73 12.55
CA GLY A 68 13.96 -11.01 13.42
C GLY A 68 14.20 -12.52 13.60
N LEU A 69 13.13 -13.28 13.79
CA LEU A 69 13.18 -14.74 13.93
C LEU A 69 13.62 -15.43 12.62
N ALA A 70 13.07 -15.04 11.49
CA ALA A 70 13.27 -15.72 10.21
C ALA A 70 14.57 -15.34 9.52
N PHE A 71 15.09 -14.13 9.74
CA PHE A 71 16.24 -13.59 9.01
C PHE A 71 17.52 -14.43 9.15
N PRO A 72 17.96 -14.87 10.37
CA PRO A 72 19.16 -15.68 10.50
C PRO A 72 19.02 -17.03 9.79
N ALA A 73 17.85 -17.66 9.85
CA ALA A 73 17.59 -18.91 9.15
C ALA A 73 17.63 -18.74 7.63
N ALA A 74 17.02 -17.68 7.09
CA ALA A 74 17.06 -17.35 5.67
C ALA A 74 18.48 -17.06 5.19
N MET A 75 19.25 -16.28 5.95
CA MET A 75 20.66 -16.02 5.65
C MET A 75 21.49 -17.30 5.68
N SER A 76 21.31 -18.15 6.70
CA SER A 76 21.99 -19.44 6.78
C SER A 76 21.67 -20.33 5.58
N LEU A 77 20.40 -20.41 5.19
CA LEU A 77 19.97 -21.15 4.00
C LEU A 77 20.63 -20.57 2.73
N ALA A 78 20.64 -19.25 2.57
CA ALA A 78 21.26 -18.59 1.42
C ALA A 78 22.76 -18.89 1.31
N PHE A 79 23.49 -18.91 2.44
CA PHE A 79 24.93 -19.24 2.46
C PHE A 79 25.21 -20.72 2.20
N HIS A 80 24.35 -21.64 2.69
CA HIS A 80 24.55 -23.08 2.46
C HIS A 80 24.03 -23.54 1.10
N ALA A 81 23.08 -22.81 0.52
CA ALA A 81 22.56 -23.04 -0.82
C ALA A 81 23.47 -22.43 -1.90
N GLY A 82 24.78 -22.42 -1.69
CA GLY A 82 25.79 -21.80 -2.58
C GLY A 82 25.70 -22.19 -4.07
N GLU A 83 24.82 -23.10 -4.42
CA GLU A 83 24.46 -23.48 -5.79
C GLU A 83 23.15 -22.85 -6.28
N LEU A 84 22.43 -22.07 -5.44
CA LEU A 84 21.22 -21.37 -5.93
C LEU A 84 21.64 -20.26 -6.89
N PRO A 85 21.16 -20.33 -8.14
CA PRO A 85 21.47 -19.30 -9.12
C PRO A 85 20.99 -17.94 -8.64
N ALA A 86 21.74 -16.87 -8.93
CA ALA A 86 21.39 -15.51 -8.48
C ALA A 86 20.13 -14.95 -9.14
N TRP A 87 19.72 -15.49 -10.30
CA TRP A 87 18.61 -14.96 -11.08
C TRP A 87 17.25 -14.93 -10.37
N PRO A 88 16.83 -15.90 -9.48
CA PRO A 88 15.55 -15.79 -8.78
C PRO A 88 15.48 -14.58 -7.85
N PHE A 89 16.61 -14.24 -7.21
CA PHE A 89 16.69 -13.05 -6.36
C PHE A 89 16.60 -11.77 -7.19
N GLY A 90 17.24 -11.75 -8.37
CA GLY A 90 17.12 -10.66 -9.34
C GLY A 90 15.69 -10.49 -9.83
N VAL A 91 15.00 -11.58 -10.17
CA VAL A 91 13.59 -11.55 -10.56
C VAL A 91 12.70 -11.05 -9.43
N ALA A 92 12.88 -11.57 -8.20
CA ALA A 92 12.12 -11.11 -7.03
C ALA A 92 12.34 -9.61 -6.77
N PHE A 93 13.59 -9.13 -6.87
CA PHE A 93 13.91 -7.70 -6.73
C PHE A 93 13.22 -6.86 -7.80
N VAL A 94 13.27 -7.26 -9.07
CA VAL A 94 12.61 -6.55 -10.17
C VAL A 94 11.10 -6.52 -9.98
N LEU A 95 10.48 -7.63 -9.57
CA LEU A 95 9.04 -7.68 -9.29
C LEU A 95 8.66 -6.74 -8.14
N LEU A 96 9.39 -6.77 -7.03
CA LEU A 96 9.19 -5.85 -5.90
C LEU A 96 9.40 -4.40 -6.35
N TYR A 97 10.46 -4.12 -7.09
CA TYR A 97 10.70 -2.78 -7.63
C TYR A 97 9.55 -2.29 -8.50
N LEU A 98 9.04 -3.13 -9.41
CA LEU A 98 7.91 -2.76 -10.29
C LEU A 98 6.60 -2.54 -9.53
N VAL A 99 6.38 -3.24 -8.40
CA VAL A 99 5.21 -3.03 -7.54
C VAL A 99 5.34 -1.75 -6.72
N PHE A 100 6.54 -1.47 -6.17
CA PHE A 100 6.76 -0.36 -5.24
C PHE A 100 7.42 0.86 -5.86
N SER A 101 7.78 0.83 -7.16
CA SER A 101 8.46 1.95 -7.84
C SER A 101 7.70 3.27 -7.75
N ASN A 102 6.38 3.23 -7.86
CA ASN A 102 5.55 4.43 -7.74
C ASN A 102 5.48 4.96 -6.30
N THR A 103 5.47 4.08 -5.29
CA THR A 103 5.50 4.50 -3.89
C THR A 103 6.75 5.33 -3.57
N ALA A 104 7.90 4.97 -4.17
CA ALA A 104 9.15 5.72 -4.01
C ALA A 104 9.14 7.06 -4.76
N ARG A 105 8.44 7.15 -5.90
CA ARG A 105 8.40 8.35 -6.78
C ARG A 105 7.29 9.31 -6.39
N GLU A 106 6.10 8.80 -6.11
CA GLU A 106 4.88 9.60 -5.88
C GLU A 106 4.53 9.71 -4.39
N ARG A 107 5.27 9.03 -3.50
CA ARG A 107 5.05 8.98 -2.05
C ARG A 107 3.63 8.56 -1.65
N VAL A 108 2.95 7.83 -2.52
CA VAL A 108 1.62 7.29 -2.28
C VAL A 108 1.73 5.78 -2.10
N PRO A 109 1.53 5.24 -0.88
CA PRO A 109 1.43 3.80 -0.65
C PRO A 109 0.23 3.20 -1.39
N LEU A 110 0.30 1.90 -1.71
CA LEU A 110 -0.85 1.19 -2.25
C LEU A 110 -1.93 1.03 -1.17
N TYR A 111 -2.94 1.90 -1.20
CA TYR A 111 -4.12 1.79 -0.36
C TYR A 111 -5.18 0.95 -1.04
N LEU A 112 -5.84 0.05 -0.28
CA LEU A 112 -6.94 -0.76 -0.77
C LEU A 112 -8.24 -0.36 -0.10
N SER A 113 -9.20 0.07 -0.91
CA SER A 113 -10.56 0.37 -0.48
C SER A 113 -11.31 -0.90 -0.09
N ASN A 114 -12.08 -0.82 0.98
CA ASN A 114 -12.87 -1.95 1.46
C ASN A 114 -14.26 -2.01 0.77
N ARG A 115 -15.04 -3.04 1.12
CA ARG A 115 -16.37 -3.24 0.57
C ARG A 115 -17.33 -2.11 0.95
N GLN A 116 -17.29 -1.64 2.19
CA GLN A 116 -18.16 -0.55 2.68
C GLN A 116 -17.91 0.74 1.90
N THR A 117 -16.64 1.05 1.59
CA THR A 117 -16.31 2.19 0.71
C THR A 117 -17.01 2.06 -0.65
N THR A 118 -16.94 0.89 -1.27
CA THR A 118 -17.57 0.68 -2.58
C THR A 118 -19.08 0.79 -2.50
N GLU A 119 -19.71 0.26 -1.46
CA GLU A 119 -21.16 0.36 -1.23
C GLU A 119 -21.60 1.82 -1.02
N ALA A 120 -20.81 2.62 -0.29
CA ALA A 120 -21.06 4.05 -0.12
C ALA A 120 -20.96 4.81 -1.46
N LEU A 121 -19.93 4.54 -2.26
CA LEU A 121 -19.78 5.15 -3.59
C LEU A 121 -20.94 4.78 -4.52
N LEU A 122 -21.41 3.54 -4.51
CA LEU A 122 -22.59 3.11 -5.25
C LEU A 122 -23.87 3.83 -4.77
N ALA A 123 -24.01 4.04 -3.47
CA ALA A 123 -25.13 4.80 -2.92
C ALA A 123 -25.10 6.25 -3.38
N MET A 124 -23.92 6.91 -3.37
CA MET A 124 -23.74 8.28 -3.88
C MET A 124 -24.10 8.37 -5.36
N MET A 125 -23.63 7.41 -6.19
CA MET A 125 -23.99 7.38 -7.62
C MET A 125 -25.49 7.26 -7.85
N ARG A 126 -26.18 6.40 -7.09
CA ARG A 126 -27.63 6.24 -7.19
C ARG A 126 -28.39 7.50 -6.77
N GLN A 127 -27.99 8.11 -5.64
CA GLN A 127 -28.63 9.32 -5.12
C GLN A 127 -28.50 10.52 -6.05
N ARG A 128 -27.36 10.62 -6.74
CA ARG A 128 -27.07 11.73 -7.66
C ARG A 128 -27.43 11.45 -9.12
N GLY A 129 -27.93 10.25 -9.42
CA GLY A 129 -28.22 9.82 -10.81
C GLY A 129 -26.97 9.74 -11.68
N GLY A 130 -25.78 9.56 -11.06
CA GLY A 130 -24.49 9.51 -11.76
C GLY A 130 -24.30 8.20 -12.51
N SER A 131 -23.73 8.28 -13.70
CA SER A 131 -23.42 7.13 -14.57
C SER A 131 -21.95 6.95 -14.88
N ARG A 132 -21.11 7.97 -14.64
CA ARG A 132 -19.67 7.97 -14.94
C ARG A 132 -18.84 8.11 -13.68
N PHE A 133 -17.92 7.19 -13.52
CA PHE A 133 -17.06 7.09 -12.35
C PHE A 133 -15.60 6.88 -12.73
N THR A 134 -14.69 7.62 -12.11
CA THR A 134 -13.24 7.39 -12.26
C THR A 134 -12.58 7.26 -10.88
N ASP A 135 -11.77 6.22 -10.73
CA ASP A 135 -10.89 5.96 -9.57
C ASP A 135 -9.45 6.35 -9.96
N LEU A 136 -8.93 7.42 -9.35
CA LEU A 136 -7.59 7.92 -9.57
C LEU A 136 -6.60 7.27 -8.58
N GLY A 137 -5.66 6.49 -9.10
CA GLY A 137 -4.83 5.60 -8.30
C GLY A 137 -5.58 4.32 -7.94
N SER A 138 -6.22 3.70 -8.93
CA SER A 138 -7.19 2.61 -8.73
C SER A 138 -6.59 1.31 -8.15
N GLY A 139 -5.27 1.22 -8.04
CA GLY A 139 -4.60 0.04 -7.53
C GLY A 139 -5.01 -1.22 -8.31
N LEU A 140 -5.45 -2.24 -7.58
CA LEU A 140 -5.94 -3.49 -8.20
C LEU A 140 -7.33 -3.37 -8.86
N GLY A 141 -7.94 -2.18 -8.91
CA GLY A 141 -9.20 -1.91 -9.60
C GLY A 141 -10.46 -2.50 -8.95
N GLY A 142 -10.40 -2.87 -7.67
CA GLY A 142 -11.52 -3.53 -6.98
C GLY A 142 -12.78 -2.66 -6.89
N VAL A 143 -12.63 -1.36 -6.67
CA VAL A 143 -13.74 -0.38 -6.65
C VAL A 143 -14.34 -0.26 -8.05
N VAL A 144 -13.49 -0.08 -9.06
CA VAL A 144 -13.89 0.08 -10.46
C VAL A 144 -14.74 -1.10 -10.93
N ARG A 145 -14.26 -2.34 -10.72
CA ARG A 145 -14.97 -3.55 -11.13
C ARG A 145 -16.33 -3.72 -10.46
N ARG A 146 -16.49 -3.23 -9.24
CA ARG A 146 -17.78 -3.33 -8.53
C ARG A 146 -18.76 -2.24 -8.92
N ILE A 147 -18.30 -1.07 -9.32
CA ILE A 147 -19.14 0.05 -9.75
C ILE A 147 -19.59 -0.14 -11.19
N ASP A 148 -18.75 -0.70 -12.05
CA ASP A 148 -19.02 -0.90 -13.47
C ASP A 148 -20.20 -1.86 -13.70
N GLY A 149 -21.15 -1.47 -14.54
CA GLY A 149 -22.36 -2.21 -14.86
C GLY A 149 -23.66 -1.53 -14.39
N GLU A 150 -24.81 -2.10 -14.71
CA GLU A 150 -26.14 -1.55 -14.42
C GLU A 150 -26.31 -0.09 -14.91
N GLY A 151 -25.85 0.21 -16.14
CA GLY A 151 -25.94 1.56 -16.71
C GLY A 151 -24.86 2.53 -16.23
N ARG A 152 -23.91 2.07 -15.42
CA ARG A 152 -22.75 2.83 -14.99
C ARG A 152 -21.49 2.42 -15.75
N VAL A 153 -20.64 3.38 -16.06
CA VAL A 153 -19.32 3.20 -16.66
C VAL A 153 -18.27 3.61 -15.65
N ALA A 154 -17.45 2.64 -15.20
CA ALA A 154 -16.39 2.89 -14.26
C ALA A 154 -15.01 2.69 -14.91
N ARG A 155 -14.12 3.66 -14.69
CA ARG A 155 -12.75 3.65 -15.16
C ARG A 155 -11.79 3.78 -13.98
N GLY A 156 -10.68 3.03 -14.03
CA GLY A 156 -9.54 3.19 -13.13
C GLY A 156 -8.35 3.76 -13.86
N VAL A 157 -7.60 4.63 -13.19
CA VAL A 157 -6.32 5.16 -13.64
C VAL A 157 -5.24 4.66 -12.71
N GLU A 158 -4.22 3.97 -13.24
CA GLU A 158 -3.11 3.41 -12.47
C GLU A 158 -1.80 3.59 -13.23
N SER A 159 -0.80 4.15 -12.56
CA SER A 159 0.50 4.45 -13.17
C SER A 159 1.51 3.32 -12.98
N ALA A 160 1.44 2.56 -11.86
CA ALA A 160 2.37 1.46 -11.55
C ALA A 160 2.20 0.28 -12.51
N PRO A 161 3.26 -0.10 -13.28
CA PRO A 161 3.11 -1.06 -14.38
C PRO A 161 2.58 -2.43 -13.95
N MET A 162 3.09 -2.98 -12.84
CA MET A 162 2.68 -4.31 -12.37
C MET A 162 1.29 -4.29 -11.74
N VAL A 163 0.98 -3.24 -10.98
CA VAL A 163 -0.35 -3.06 -10.36
C VAL A 163 -1.40 -2.91 -11.46
N TRP A 164 -1.12 -2.08 -12.48
CA TRP A 164 -1.96 -1.94 -13.67
C TRP A 164 -2.15 -3.28 -14.40
N LEU A 165 -1.07 -4.03 -14.66
CA LEU A 165 -1.15 -5.32 -15.37
C LEU A 165 -2.05 -6.31 -14.61
N LEU A 166 -1.85 -6.43 -13.29
CA LEU A 166 -2.67 -7.29 -12.44
C LEU A 166 -4.14 -6.82 -12.41
N SER A 167 -4.38 -5.50 -12.34
CA SER A 167 -5.75 -4.96 -12.34
C SER A 167 -6.47 -5.21 -13.65
N VAL A 168 -5.77 -5.07 -14.79
CA VAL A 168 -6.33 -5.40 -16.12
C VAL A 168 -6.65 -6.89 -16.24
N LEU A 169 -5.76 -7.77 -15.73
CA LEU A 169 -6.00 -9.20 -15.73
C LEU A 169 -7.26 -9.55 -14.91
N LEU A 170 -7.37 -9.00 -13.71
CA LEU A 170 -8.56 -9.19 -12.85
C LEU A 170 -9.84 -8.65 -13.52
N SER A 171 -9.77 -7.48 -14.18
CA SER A 171 -10.89 -6.91 -14.92
C SER A 171 -11.33 -7.78 -16.09
N LYS A 172 -10.39 -8.39 -16.81
CA LYS A 172 -10.69 -9.36 -17.88
C LYS A 172 -11.35 -10.63 -17.35
N ILE A 173 -10.89 -11.15 -16.21
CA ILE A 173 -11.48 -12.35 -15.58
C ILE A 173 -12.92 -12.06 -15.13
N GLU A 174 -13.17 -10.89 -14.54
CA GLU A 174 -14.51 -10.50 -14.07
C GLU A 174 -15.41 -9.94 -15.18
N GLY A 175 -14.87 -9.65 -16.38
CA GLY A 175 -15.60 -9.10 -17.51
C GLY A 175 -16.13 -7.68 -17.30
N ARG A 176 -15.55 -6.89 -16.39
CA ARG A 176 -16.01 -5.55 -16.04
C ARG A 176 -14.90 -4.68 -15.50
N GLY A 177 -15.09 -3.34 -15.59
CA GLY A 177 -14.13 -2.34 -15.15
C GLY A 177 -13.01 -2.11 -16.15
N ARG A 178 -12.84 -0.87 -16.61
CA ARG A 178 -11.75 -0.49 -17.53
C ARG A 178 -10.62 0.17 -16.74
N ILE A 179 -9.43 -0.41 -16.77
CA ILE A 179 -8.24 0.15 -16.13
C ILE A 179 -7.28 0.66 -17.20
N VAL A 180 -6.89 1.94 -17.09
CA VAL A 180 -6.00 2.61 -18.03
C VAL A 180 -4.66 2.85 -17.35
N ARG A 181 -3.55 2.54 -18.04
CA ARG A 181 -2.22 2.91 -17.58
C ARG A 181 -1.97 4.37 -17.91
N GLN A 182 -2.07 5.23 -16.93
CA GLN A 182 -1.95 6.67 -17.10
C GLN A 182 -1.57 7.33 -15.77
N ASP A 183 -0.90 8.48 -15.87
CA ASP A 183 -0.72 9.38 -14.74
C ASP A 183 -2.05 10.04 -14.37
N ILE A 184 -2.35 10.19 -13.09
CA ILE A 184 -3.57 10.83 -12.58
C ILE A 184 -3.67 12.29 -13.06
N TRP A 185 -2.54 12.96 -13.24
CA TRP A 185 -2.48 14.35 -13.70
C TRP A 185 -2.85 14.51 -15.17
N ALA A 186 -2.59 13.49 -15.99
CA ALA A 186 -2.93 13.47 -17.40
C ALA A 186 -4.33 12.92 -17.69
N ALA A 187 -5.01 12.37 -16.67
CA ALA A 187 -6.34 11.80 -16.82
C ALA A 187 -7.39 12.91 -17.06
N ASP A 188 -8.15 12.82 -18.15
CA ASP A 188 -9.32 13.66 -18.37
C ASP A 188 -10.47 13.21 -17.44
N ILE A 189 -10.94 14.12 -16.61
CA ILE A 189 -12.02 13.91 -15.64
C ILE A 189 -13.25 14.83 -15.90
N SER A 190 -13.26 15.51 -17.02
CA SER A 190 -14.27 16.52 -17.34
C SER A 190 -15.69 15.99 -17.47
N ALA A 191 -15.83 14.74 -17.93
CA ALA A 191 -17.13 14.12 -18.14
C ALA A 191 -17.62 13.29 -16.94
N GLU A 192 -16.84 13.17 -15.88
CA GLU A 192 -17.14 12.30 -14.76
C GLU A 192 -18.20 12.91 -13.82
N ASP A 193 -19.08 12.06 -13.29
CA ASP A 193 -20.04 12.45 -12.26
C ASP A 193 -19.43 12.34 -10.86
N ILE A 194 -18.63 11.29 -10.65
CA ILE A 194 -17.86 11.08 -9.43
C ILE A 194 -16.42 10.72 -9.79
N VAL A 195 -15.48 11.47 -9.22
CA VAL A 195 -14.06 11.14 -9.19
C VAL A 195 -13.70 10.73 -7.77
N TYR A 196 -13.13 9.56 -7.63
CA TYR A 196 -12.71 9.00 -6.35
C TYR A 196 -11.18 8.90 -6.29
N ALA A 197 -10.62 9.15 -5.11
CA ALA A 197 -9.20 9.00 -4.85
C ALA A 197 -8.93 8.46 -3.44
N PHE A 198 -8.02 7.49 -3.32
CA PHE A 198 -7.47 7.05 -2.04
C PHE A 198 -5.96 7.26 -2.06
N LEU A 199 -5.56 8.50 -1.93
CA LEU A 199 -4.18 8.96 -2.01
C LEU A 199 -3.71 9.52 -0.66
N SER A 200 -2.39 9.69 -0.47
CA SER A 200 -1.85 10.41 0.69
C SER A 200 -2.28 11.88 0.67
N PRO A 201 -2.16 12.62 1.78
CA PRO A 201 -2.54 14.03 1.83
C PRO A 201 -1.73 14.94 0.88
N GLU A 202 -0.50 14.55 0.54
CA GLU A 202 0.44 15.38 -0.22
C GLU A 202 -0.09 15.80 -1.61
N PRO A 203 -0.62 14.90 -2.48
CA PRO A 203 -1.15 15.28 -3.79
C PRO A 203 -2.56 15.89 -3.74
N MET A 204 -3.27 15.81 -2.61
CA MET A 204 -4.69 16.16 -2.55
C MET A 204 -5.01 17.63 -2.89
N PRO A 205 -4.21 18.64 -2.48
CA PRO A 205 -4.48 20.03 -2.88
C PRO A 205 -4.42 20.22 -4.39
N ALA A 206 -3.40 19.67 -5.05
CA ALA A 206 -3.25 19.76 -6.52
C ALA A 206 -4.36 18.97 -7.25
N LEU A 207 -4.80 17.82 -6.68
CA LEU A 207 -5.91 17.04 -7.22
C LEU A 207 -7.24 17.80 -7.12
N TYR A 208 -7.48 18.49 -6.01
CA TYR A 208 -8.66 19.33 -5.83
C TYR A 208 -8.69 20.48 -6.86
N GLU A 209 -7.56 21.15 -7.07
CA GLU A 209 -7.48 22.21 -8.07
C GLU A 209 -7.67 21.68 -9.50
N LYS A 210 -7.18 20.48 -9.80
CA LYS A 210 -7.48 19.80 -11.08
C LYS A 210 -8.98 19.52 -11.19
N ALA A 211 -9.61 18.98 -10.16
CA ALA A 211 -11.04 18.68 -10.16
C ALA A 211 -11.88 19.94 -10.36
N ARG A 212 -11.54 21.03 -9.68
CA ARG A 212 -12.20 22.34 -9.84
C ARG A 212 -12.17 22.89 -11.26
N ARG A 213 -11.03 22.71 -11.96
CA ARG A 213 -10.86 23.22 -13.32
C ARG A 213 -11.51 22.35 -14.38
N GLU A 214 -11.52 21.03 -14.18
CA GLU A 214 -11.86 20.09 -15.24
C GLU A 214 -13.25 19.49 -15.07
N MET A 215 -13.68 19.22 -13.83
CA MET A 215 -14.96 18.55 -13.60
C MET A 215 -16.14 19.50 -13.81
N LYS A 216 -17.24 18.94 -14.30
CA LYS A 216 -18.47 19.69 -14.52
C LYS A 216 -19.14 20.12 -13.21
N PRO A 217 -19.87 21.25 -13.19
CA PRO A 217 -20.66 21.66 -12.03
C PRO A 217 -21.63 20.56 -11.56
N GLY A 218 -21.75 20.39 -10.23
CA GLY A 218 -22.57 19.35 -9.60
C GLY A 218 -21.94 17.97 -9.54
N SER A 219 -20.75 17.77 -10.14
CA SER A 219 -19.97 16.54 -9.97
C SER A 219 -19.26 16.51 -8.63
N LEU A 220 -18.77 15.35 -8.21
CA LEU A 220 -18.25 15.10 -6.89
C LEU A 220 -16.82 14.55 -6.92
N LEU A 221 -15.89 15.22 -6.24
CA LEU A 221 -14.61 14.63 -5.86
C LEU A 221 -14.77 13.96 -4.47
N VAL A 222 -14.48 12.68 -4.37
CA VAL A 222 -14.53 11.91 -3.12
C VAL A 222 -13.12 11.48 -2.72
N SER A 223 -12.64 11.97 -1.58
CA SER A 223 -11.38 11.57 -0.99
C SER A 223 -11.59 10.58 0.14
N ASN A 224 -10.88 9.45 0.09
CA ASN A 224 -10.94 8.43 1.14
C ASN A 224 -9.89 8.69 2.22
N SER A 225 -10.33 8.69 3.47
CA SER A 225 -9.53 8.79 4.70
C SER A 225 -8.78 10.10 4.91
N PHE A 226 -8.48 10.86 3.87
CA PHE A 226 -7.70 12.09 3.96
C PHE A 226 -8.48 13.27 3.39
N ALA A 227 -8.68 14.29 4.22
CA ALA A 227 -9.24 15.56 3.77
C ALA A 227 -8.24 16.29 2.84
N VAL A 228 -8.76 17.14 1.96
CA VAL A 228 -7.92 18.08 1.21
C VAL A 228 -7.39 19.15 2.16
N PRO A 229 -6.07 19.28 2.35
CA PRO A 229 -5.50 20.31 3.21
C PRO A 229 -5.96 21.71 2.81
N GLY A 230 -6.49 22.48 3.79
CA GLY A 230 -6.94 23.86 3.57
C GLY A 230 -8.29 24.03 2.87
N VAL A 231 -9.00 22.95 2.58
CA VAL A 231 -10.35 23.00 1.98
C VAL A 231 -11.34 22.24 2.88
N GLU A 232 -12.41 22.91 3.25
CA GLU A 232 -13.51 22.27 4.00
C GLU A 232 -14.33 21.38 3.05
N ALA A 233 -14.62 20.15 3.49
CA ALA A 233 -15.47 19.23 2.73
C ALA A 233 -16.94 19.66 2.84
N ASP A 234 -17.68 19.60 1.73
CA ASP A 234 -19.13 19.91 1.73
C ASP A 234 -19.90 18.86 2.57
N GLU A 235 -19.47 17.59 2.53
CA GLU A 235 -20.03 16.52 3.33
C GLU A 235 -18.92 15.56 3.80
N ILE A 236 -19.14 14.89 4.94
CA ILE A 236 -18.26 13.82 5.45
C ILE A 236 -19.12 12.61 5.79
N TRP A 237 -18.83 11.47 5.14
CA TRP A 237 -19.49 10.21 5.42
C TRP A 237 -18.56 9.33 6.25
N GLU A 238 -18.95 9.01 7.49
CA GLU A 238 -18.24 8.02 8.31
C GLU A 238 -18.85 6.64 8.07
N LEU A 239 -18.02 5.69 7.62
CA LEU A 239 -18.48 4.35 7.27
C LEU A 239 -18.53 3.46 8.52
N PRO A 240 -19.49 2.51 8.59
CA PRO A 240 -19.63 1.58 9.72
C PRO A 240 -18.63 0.42 9.63
N ASP A 241 -17.39 0.71 9.23
CA ASP A 241 -16.33 -0.26 9.17
C ASP A 241 -15.45 -0.21 10.44
N ARG A 242 -14.62 -1.24 10.63
CA ARG A 242 -13.72 -1.35 11.79
C ARG A 242 -12.74 -0.17 11.91
N ARG A 243 -12.42 0.49 10.80
CA ARG A 243 -11.47 1.61 10.72
C ARG A 243 -12.15 2.95 10.90
N LYS A 244 -13.51 3.01 10.92
CA LYS A 244 -14.31 4.23 10.87
C LYS A 244 -13.83 5.12 9.71
N THR A 245 -13.75 4.51 8.53
CA THR A 245 -13.30 5.19 7.31
C THR A 245 -14.15 6.42 7.05
N ARG A 246 -13.51 7.55 6.79
CA ARG A 246 -14.19 8.78 6.43
C ARG A 246 -14.01 9.06 4.96
N LEU A 247 -15.11 9.34 4.28
CA LEU A 247 -15.13 9.84 2.91
C LEU A 247 -15.40 11.34 2.97
N TYR A 248 -14.51 12.13 2.41
CA TYR A 248 -14.63 13.59 2.31
C TYR A 248 -15.13 13.92 0.91
N LEU A 249 -16.27 14.61 0.83
CA LEU A 249 -16.97 14.90 -0.38
C LEU A 249 -16.83 16.39 -0.70
N TYR A 250 -16.42 16.68 -1.93
CA TYR A 250 -16.24 18.04 -2.44
C TYR A 250 -17.07 18.18 -3.71
N GLU A 251 -18.11 19.01 -3.67
CA GLU A 251 -18.95 19.29 -4.84
C GLU A 251 -18.32 20.37 -5.72
N MET A 252 -18.21 20.09 -6.99
CA MET A 252 -17.67 21.05 -7.95
C MET A 252 -18.71 22.11 -8.29
N LYS A 253 -18.48 23.36 -7.88
CA LYS A 253 -19.46 24.48 -8.00
C LYS A 253 -19.38 25.21 -9.35
N GLY A 254 -18.50 24.80 -10.27
CA GLY A 254 -18.16 25.55 -11.44
C GLY A 254 -17.35 26.83 -11.12
N GLU A 255 -16.48 27.27 -11.98
CA GLU A 255 -15.88 28.60 -11.82
C GLU A 255 -17.02 29.64 -11.99
N ALA A 256 -17.23 30.47 -10.97
CA ALA A 256 -17.99 31.69 -11.18
C ALA A 256 -17.27 32.47 -12.29
N ALA A 257 -17.97 32.77 -13.38
CA ALA A 257 -17.41 33.62 -14.43
C ALA A 257 -16.81 34.88 -13.77
N PRO A 258 -15.59 35.29 -14.16
CA PRO A 258 -15.03 36.52 -13.63
C PRO A 258 -16.01 37.67 -13.92
N ALA A 259 -16.39 38.38 -12.85
CA ALA A 259 -17.25 39.55 -12.90
C ALA A 259 -16.55 40.71 -13.65
#